data_23d5bc0af86b6bd7dec909564349b742
#
_entry.id   23d5bc0af86b6bd7dec909564349b742
#
_cell.length_a   1.000
_cell.length_b   1.000
_cell.length_c   1.000
_cell.angle_alpha   90.00
_cell.angle_beta   90.00
_cell.angle_gamma   90.00
#
_symmetry.space_group_name_H-M   'P 1'
#
loop_
_entity.id
_entity.type
_entity.pdbx_description
1 polymer ?
#
loop_
_entity_poly.entity_id
_entity_poly.type
_entity_poly.pdbx_seq_one_letter_code
_entity_poly.pdbx_strand_id
1 'polypeptide(L)'
;MGYAIEVLTLPVGDVDTSLAFYKALGFAVDVDYHPRDGFRVVQLTPPGSACSIQFGEGLTDAGPGSACANYLVVPDLAAARAELVARGIEVGEIRHKTPVDTWAGEFAAGLDPERRPYASMADLADPDGNTWTLQEVSRATAA
;
A
#
# COMPACT_ATOMS: atom_id res chain seq x y z
N MET A 1 -16.60 -9.06 22.29
CA MET A 1 -15.53 -8.03 22.16
C MET A 1 -15.02 -8.02 20.72
N GLY A 2 -14.90 -6.84 20.11
CA GLY A 2 -14.38 -6.67 18.75
C GLY A 2 -12.94 -6.19 18.78
N TYR A 3 -12.21 -6.47 17.68
CA TYR A 3 -10.86 -5.97 17.45
C TYR A 3 -10.80 -5.21 16.13
N ALA A 4 -10.03 -4.14 16.08
CA ALA A 4 -9.74 -3.40 14.86
C ALA A 4 -8.23 -3.21 14.71
N ILE A 5 -7.75 -3.21 13.49
CA ILE A 5 -6.35 -2.91 13.22
C ILE A 5 -6.20 -1.39 13.25
N GLU A 6 -5.38 -0.89 14.16
CA GLU A 6 -5.13 0.54 14.30
C GLU A 6 -4.04 1.02 13.37
N VAL A 7 -2.88 0.36 13.46
CA VAL A 7 -1.69 0.81 12.73
C VAL A 7 -0.77 -0.37 12.43
N LEU A 8 -0.16 -0.33 11.23
CA LEU A 8 0.88 -1.29 10.83
C LEU A 8 2.21 -0.57 10.73
N THR A 9 3.25 -1.16 11.29
CA THR A 9 4.60 -0.57 11.28
C THR A 9 5.40 -1.06 10.08
N LEU A 10 5.94 -0.12 9.31
CA LEU A 10 6.82 -0.42 8.17
C LEU A 10 8.27 -0.15 8.55
N PRO A 11 9.18 -1.11 8.35
CA PRO A 11 10.61 -0.88 8.55
C PRO A 11 11.17 -0.03 7.41
N VAL A 12 11.75 1.12 7.75
CA VAL A 12 12.35 2.05 6.76
C VAL A 12 13.73 2.48 7.21
N GLY A 13 14.59 2.83 6.24
CA GLY A 13 15.94 3.30 6.51
C GLY A 13 16.04 4.82 6.62
N ASP A 14 15.34 5.55 5.75
CA ASP A 14 15.33 7.01 5.72
C ASP A 14 13.90 7.51 5.86
N VAL A 15 13.60 8.14 6.99
CA VAL A 15 12.23 8.55 7.32
C VAL A 15 11.72 9.63 6.37
N ASP A 16 12.55 10.62 6.03
CA ASP A 16 12.12 11.72 5.15
C ASP A 16 11.84 11.25 3.73
N THR A 17 12.66 10.34 3.21
CA THR A 17 12.44 9.72 1.89
C THR A 17 11.13 8.94 1.86
N SER A 18 10.87 8.15 2.90
CA SER A 18 9.64 7.39 3.03
C SER A 18 8.42 8.29 3.20
N LEU A 19 8.55 9.36 3.97
CA LEU A 19 7.47 10.34 4.15
C LEU A 19 7.09 10.97 2.80
N ALA A 20 8.08 11.39 2.01
CA ALA A 20 7.82 11.95 0.69
C ALA A 20 7.12 10.95 -0.24
N PHE A 21 7.53 9.68 -0.20
CA PHE A 21 6.92 8.64 -1.00
C PHE A 21 5.44 8.42 -0.64
N TYR A 22 5.13 8.24 0.63
CA TYR A 22 3.75 7.96 1.05
C TYR A 22 2.83 9.18 0.90
N LYS A 23 3.37 10.40 1.01
CA LYS A 23 2.63 11.61 0.65
C LYS A 23 2.31 11.64 -0.85
N ALA A 24 3.28 11.28 -1.70
CA ALA A 24 3.06 11.20 -3.14
C ALA A 24 2.05 10.10 -3.50
N LEU A 25 2.00 9.02 -2.71
CA LEU A 25 1.00 7.96 -2.85
C LEU A 25 -0.42 8.47 -2.52
N GLY A 26 -0.53 9.58 -1.79
CA GLY A 26 -1.80 10.19 -1.42
C GLY A 26 -2.22 9.99 0.03
N PHE A 27 -1.33 9.44 0.85
CA PHE A 27 -1.64 9.23 2.27
C PHE A 27 -1.56 10.55 3.05
N ALA A 28 -2.50 10.76 3.95
CA ALA A 28 -2.54 11.94 4.81
C ALA A 28 -1.65 11.73 6.04
N VAL A 29 -0.84 12.73 6.38
CA VAL A 29 0.00 12.69 7.58
C VAL A 29 -0.83 13.02 8.81
N ASP A 30 -0.90 12.10 9.77
CA ASP A 30 -1.61 12.29 11.03
C ASP A 30 -0.70 12.74 12.15
N VAL A 31 0.52 12.18 12.20
CA VAL A 31 1.51 12.42 13.24
C VAL A 31 2.89 12.48 12.61
N ASP A 32 3.69 13.44 13.04
CA ASP A 32 5.15 13.45 12.85
C ASP A 32 5.74 13.97 14.15
N TYR A 33 6.25 13.05 14.97
CA TYR A 33 6.71 13.34 16.32
C TYR A 33 8.16 12.90 16.48
N HIS A 34 9.04 13.86 16.71
CA HIS A 34 10.49 13.66 16.79
C HIS A 34 11.03 14.38 18.03
N PRO A 35 10.83 13.81 19.24
CA PRO A 35 11.19 14.48 20.49
C PRO A 35 12.69 14.50 20.79
N ARG A 36 13.46 13.55 20.20
CA ARG A 36 14.91 13.43 20.42
C ARG A 36 15.54 12.60 19.30
N ASP A 37 16.84 12.67 19.18
CA ASP A 37 17.60 11.81 18.28
C ASP A 37 17.34 10.33 18.61
N GLY A 38 17.22 9.50 17.59
CA GLY A 38 16.98 8.07 17.73
C GLY A 38 15.52 7.67 17.97
N PHE A 39 14.61 8.62 18.09
CA PHE A 39 13.19 8.33 18.18
C PHE A 39 12.36 9.32 17.35
N ARG A 40 11.66 8.78 16.37
CA ARG A 40 10.70 9.52 15.55
C ARG A 40 9.57 8.59 15.14
N VAL A 41 8.34 9.06 15.19
CA VAL A 41 7.19 8.35 14.66
C VAL A 41 6.46 9.23 13.66
N VAL A 42 6.27 8.68 12.47
CA VAL A 42 5.44 9.29 11.42
C VAL A 42 4.29 8.33 11.16
N GLN A 43 3.08 8.83 11.30
CA GLN A 43 1.87 8.04 11.03
C GLN A 43 1.08 8.68 9.91
N LEU A 44 0.68 7.87 8.93
CA LEU A 44 -0.12 8.30 7.79
C LEU A 44 -1.30 7.37 7.59
N THR A 45 -2.38 7.91 7.04
CA THR A 45 -3.58 7.14 6.75
C THR A 45 -3.96 7.28 5.28
N PRO A 46 -4.14 6.16 4.56
CA PRO A 46 -4.69 6.20 3.21
C PRO A 46 -6.11 6.78 3.22
N PRO A 47 -6.49 7.57 2.21
CA PRO A 47 -7.86 8.06 2.11
C PRO A 47 -8.88 6.92 2.17
N GLY A 48 -9.85 7.04 3.06
CA GLY A 48 -10.91 6.04 3.23
C GLY A 48 -10.54 4.81 4.05
N SER A 49 -9.31 4.73 4.58
CA SER A 49 -8.88 3.63 5.42
C SER A 49 -9.10 3.92 6.90
N ALA A 50 -9.54 2.91 7.65
CA ALA A 50 -9.60 2.98 9.11
C ALA A 50 -8.24 2.61 9.75
N CYS A 51 -7.42 1.85 9.04
CA CYS A 51 -6.09 1.45 9.49
C CYS A 51 -5.04 2.40 8.95
N SER A 52 -4.08 2.77 9.77
CA SER A 52 -2.96 3.64 9.43
C SER A 52 -1.67 2.84 9.24
N ILE A 53 -0.66 3.47 8.68
CA ILE A 53 0.71 2.96 8.72
C ILE A 53 1.56 3.90 9.57
N GLN A 54 2.65 3.36 10.13
CA GLN A 54 3.67 4.19 10.77
C GLN A 54 5.06 3.69 10.43
N PHE A 55 6.01 4.60 10.45
CA PHE A 55 7.43 4.30 10.36
C PHE A 55 8.21 5.40 11.09
N GLY A 56 9.49 5.16 11.31
CA GLY A 56 10.29 6.15 12.03
C GLY A 56 11.63 5.59 12.48
N GLU A 57 12.11 6.13 13.57
CA GLU A 57 13.34 5.69 14.22
C GLU A 57 13.00 5.13 15.61
N GLY A 58 13.57 3.97 15.95
CA GLY A 58 13.36 3.35 17.26
C GLY A 58 12.03 2.65 17.43
N LEU A 59 11.31 2.35 16.35
CA LEU A 59 9.99 1.70 16.40
C LEU A 59 10.04 0.19 16.24
N THR A 60 11.03 -0.34 15.52
CA THR A 60 11.15 -1.76 15.22
C THR A 60 12.60 -2.14 14.97
N ASP A 61 12.96 -3.38 15.28
CA ASP A 61 14.26 -3.97 14.94
C ASP A 61 14.24 -4.68 13.59
N ALA A 62 13.09 -4.74 12.92
CA ALA A 62 12.99 -5.36 11.61
C ALA A 62 13.80 -4.58 10.57
N GLY A 63 14.43 -5.28 9.64
CA GLY A 63 15.27 -4.67 8.61
C GLY A 63 14.45 -3.81 7.66
N PRO A 64 14.97 -2.64 7.23
CA PRO A 64 14.30 -1.81 6.23
C PRO A 64 13.91 -2.62 4.99
N GLY A 65 12.67 -2.45 4.51
CA GLY A 65 12.17 -3.15 3.34
C GLY A 65 11.63 -4.56 3.59
N SER A 66 11.58 -5.00 4.85
CA SER A 66 11.16 -6.38 5.16
C SER A 66 9.64 -6.59 5.21
N ALA A 67 8.84 -5.54 5.13
CA ALA A 67 7.38 -5.69 5.05
C ALA A 67 6.98 -5.98 3.60
N CYS A 68 6.34 -7.13 3.38
CA CYS A 68 6.06 -7.62 2.03
C CYS A 68 4.58 -7.94 1.85
N ALA A 69 4.09 -7.75 0.62
CA ALA A 69 2.78 -8.19 0.17
C ALA A 69 1.61 -7.64 1.02
N ASN A 70 1.70 -6.38 1.43
CA ASN A 70 0.58 -5.67 1.99
C ASN A 70 -0.35 -5.21 0.87
N TYR A 71 -1.64 -5.16 1.12
CA TYR A 71 -2.64 -4.88 0.09
C TYR A 71 -3.33 -3.54 0.35
N LEU A 72 -3.55 -2.80 -0.74
CA LEU A 72 -4.37 -1.61 -0.78
C LEU A 72 -5.48 -1.86 -1.80
N VAL A 73 -6.73 -1.64 -1.42
CA VAL A 73 -7.83 -1.76 -2.37
C VAL A 73 -8.15 -0.41 -3.01
N VAL A 74 -8.45 -0.45 -4.30
CA VAL A 74 -8.82 0.74 -5.08
C VAL A 74 -10.08 0.43 -5.88
N PRO A 75 -10.93 1.43 -6.15
CA PRO A 75 -12.16 1.20 -6.90
C PRO A 75 -11.95 1.03 -8.41
N ASP A 76 -10.85 1.55 -8.95
CA ASP A 76 -10.48 1.47 -10.37
C ASP A 76 -8.97 1.36 -10.48
N LEU A 77 -8.48 0.17 -10.77
CA LEU A 77 -7.04 -0.11 -10.77
C LEU A 77 -6.31 0.60 -11.91
N ALA A 78 -6.91 0.65 -13.10
CA ALA A 78 -6.29 1.30 -14.24
C ALA A 78 -6.13 2.81 -13.98
N ALA A 79 -7.16 3.45 -13.43
CA ALA A 79 -7.12 4.86 -13.08
C ALA A 79 -6.12 5.13 -11.95
N ALA A 80 -6.12 4.31 -10.91
CA ALA A 80 -5.17 4.44 -9.79
C ALA A 80 -3.72 4.29 -10.27
N ARG A 81 -3.44 3.29 -11.10
CA ARG A 81 -2.10 3.09 -11.67
C ARG A 81 -1.67 4.30 -12.49
N ALA A 82 -2.53 4.78 -13.38
CA ALA A 82 -2.21 5.93 -14.24
C ALA A 82 -1.91 7.18 -13.41
N GLU A 83 -2.67 7.43 -12.37
CA GLU A 83 -2.47 8.56 -11.46
C GLU A 83 -1.13 8.47 -10.73
N LEU A 84 -0.77 7.30 -10.21
CA LEU A 84 0.49 7.09 -9.50
C LEU A 84 1.70 7.21 -10.44
N VAL A 85 1.60 6.66 -11.64
CA VAL A 85 2.66 6.80 -12.67
C VAL A 85 2.84 8.27 -13.04
N ALA A 86 1.77 9.03 -13.17
CA ALA A 86 1.83 10.46 -13.44
C ALA A 86 2.51 11.25 -12.30
N ARG A 87 2.49 10.73 -11.08
CA ARG A 87 3.18 11.31 -9.92
C ARG A 87 4.63 10.83 -9.79
N GLY A 88 5.14 10.02 -10.73
CA GLY A 88 6.49 9.52 -10.71
C GLY A 88 6.69 8.24 -9.90
N ILE A 89 5.63 7.57 -9.50
CA ILE A 89 5.71 6.30 -8.76
C ILE A 89 5.70 5.15 -9.76
N GLU A 90 6.67 4.24 -9.63
CA GLU A 90 6.70 3.03 -10.43
C GLU A 90 5.65 2.06 -9.94
N VAL A 91 4.77 1.63 -10.84
CA VAL A 91 3.76 0.61 -10.58
C VAL A 91 3.90 -0.46 -11.64
N GLY A 92 3.96 -1.72 -11.23
CA GLY A 92 4.07 -2.86 -12.14
C GLY A 92 2.86 -2.99 -13.07
N GLU A 93 2.98 -3.91 -14.02
CA GLU A 93 1.89 -4.17 -14.95
C GLU A 93 0.69 -4.79 -14.25
N ILE A 94 -0.50 -4.46 -14.73
CA ILE A 94 -1.74 -5.03 -14.23
C ILE A 94 -1.83 -6.48 -14.65
N ARG A 95 -2.24 -7.34 -13.72
CA ARG A 95 -2.51 -8.76 -13.93
C ARG A 95 -3.83 -9.13 -13.26
N HIS A 96 -4.37 -10.27 -13.63
CA HIS A 96 -5.55 -10.80 -12.96
C HIS A 96 -5.42 -12.28 -12.70
N LYS A 97 -6.12 -12.76 -11.68
CA LYS A 97 -6.15 -14.19 -11.33
C LYS A 97 -6.78 -14.99 -12.46
N THR A 98 -6.23 -16.18 -12.72
CA THR A 98 -6.81 -17.12 -13.70
C THR A 98 -6.65 -18.56 -13.20
N PRO A 99 -7.77 -19.30 -12.93
CA PRO A 99 -9.14 -18.78 -12.87
C PRO A 99 -9.36 -17.82 -11.69
N VAL A 100 -10.30 -16.90 -11.83
CA VAL A 100 -10.52 -15.79 -10.88
C VAL A 100 -10.93 -16.27 -9.48
N ASP A 101 -11.61 -17.39 -9.41
CA ASP A 101 -12.15 -17.93 -8.15
C ASP A 101 -11.16 -18.78 -7.36
N THR A 102 -9.89 -18.82 -7.77
CA THR A 102 -8.86 -19.59 -7.08
C THR A 102 -7.77 -18.71 -6.53
N TRP A 103 -7.07 -19.22 -5.52
CA TRP A 103 -5.86 -18.63 -4.99
C TRP A 103 -4.61 -19.45 -5.37
N ALA A 104 -4.66 -20.09 -6.51
CA ALA A 104 -3.60 -20.99 -6.96
C ALA A 104 -2.34 -20.26 -7.46
N GLY A 105 -2.39 -18.95 -7.57
CA GLY A 105 -1.22 -18.15 -7.92
C GLY A 105 -0.94 -18.00 -9.40
N GLU A 106 -1.85 -18.43 -10.25
CA GLU A 106 -1.73 -18.20 -11.68
C GLU A 106 -2.37 -16.86 -12.07
N PHE A 107 -1.73 -16.16 -13.02
CA PHE A 107 -2.16 -14.86 -13.47
C PHE A 107 -2.11 -14.77 -14.99
N ALA A 108 -2.97 -13.91 -15.54
CA ALA A 108 -2.93 -13.50 -16.95
C ALA A 108 -2.73 -11.98 -17.01
N ALA A 109 -2.22 -11.49 -18.14
CA ALA A 109 -1.94 -10.07 -18.33
C ALA A 109 -3.23 -9.24 -18.41
N GLY A 110 -3.19 -8.04 -17.85
CA GLY A 110 -4.26 -7.06 -17.93
C GLY A 110 -5.33 -7.23 -16.87
N LEU A 111 -6.34 -6.38 -16.97
CA LEU A 111 -7.50 -6.41 -16.09
C LEU A 111 -8.34 -7.65 -16.34
N ASP A 112 -8.99 -8.16 -15.30
CA ASP A 112 -10.06 -9.15 -15.48
C ASP A 112 -11.12 -8.57 -16.42
N PRO A 113 -11.42 -9.24 -17.55
CA PRO A 113 -12.41 -8.71 -18.50
C PRO A 113 -13.77 -8.41 -17.90
N GLU A 114 -14.15 -9.13 -16.85
CA GLU A 114 -15.41 -8.93 -16.14
C GLU A 114 -15.29 -8.02 -14.93
N ARG A 115 -14.08 -7.54 -14.63
CA ARG A 115 -13.80 -6.61 -13.52
C ARG A 115 -14.36 -7.12 -12.18
N ARG A 116 -14.22 -8.42 -11.93
CA ARG A 116 -14.70 -9.06 -10.70
C ARG A 116 -13.92 -8.55 -9.49
N PRO A 117 -14.55 -8.43 -8.31
CA PRO A 117 -13.87 -7.99 -7.11
C PRO A 117 -12.65 -8.85 -6.76
N TYR A 118 -11.56 -8.20 -6.35
CA TYR A 118 -10.32 -8.84 -5.90
C TYR A 118 -9.55 -9.61 -6.98
N ALA A 119 -9.96 -9.52 -8.23
CA ALA A 119 -9.36 -10.29 -9.31
C ALA A 119 -8.11 -9.63 -9.91
N SER A 120 -8.11 -8.31 -10.04
CA SER A 120 -7.06 -7.56 -10.74
C SER A 120 -6.13 -6.88 -9.75
N MET A 121 -4.83 -6.92 -10.03
CA MET A 121 -3.77 -6.44 -9.13
C MET A 121 -2.62 -5.80 -9.89
N ALA A 122 -1.89 -4.93 -9.19
CA ALA A 122 -0.61 -4.40 -9.64
C ALA A 122 0.26 -4.10 -8.41
N ASP A 123 1.57 -4.30 -8.52
CA ASP A 123 2.48 -4.17 -7.40
C ASP A 123 3.27 -2.87 -7.46
N LEU A 124 3.63 -2.37 -6.28
CA LEU A 124 4.59 -1.29 -6.12
C LEU A 124 5.46 -1.54 -4.89
N ALA A 125 6.58 -0.84 -4.80
CA ALA A 125 7.47 -0.90 -3.66
C ALA A 125 7.80 0.51 -3.18
N ASP A 126 7.98 0.67 -1.87
CA ASP A 126 8.47 1.92 -1.32
C ASP A 126 9.99 2.04 -1.51
N PRO A 127 10.64 3.17 -1.12
CA PRO A 127 12.07 3.35 -1.33
C PRO A 127 12.98 2.30 -0.68
N ASP A 128 12.52 1.63 0.37
CA ASP A 128 13.29 0.58 1.06
C ASP A 128 13.02 -0.82 0.51
N GLY A 129 11.99 -0.98 -0.33
CA GLY A 129 11.58 -2.28 -0.85
C GLY A 129 10.43 -2.93 -0.07
N ASN A 130 9.77 -2.22 0.83
CA ASN A 130 8.49 -2.69 1.38
C ASN A 130 7.47 -2.74 0.24
N THR A 131 6.77 -3.86 0.08
CA THR A 131 5.93 -4.08 -1.09
C THR A 131 4.44 -3.96 -0.79
N TRP A 132 3.74 -3.41 -1.76
CA TRP A 132 2.30 -3.24 -1.74
C TRP A 132 1.69 -3.83 -3.00
N THR A 133 0.52 -4.42 -2.85
CA THR A 133 -0.30 -4.85 -3.98
C THR A 133 -1.56 -3.99 -4.01
N LEU A 134 -1.75 -3.27 -5.11
CA LEU A 134 -3.02 -2.61 -5.40
C LEU A 134 -3.98 -3.65 -5.93
N GLN A 135 -5.18 -3.70 -5.38
CA GLN A 135 -6.18 -4.69 -5.75
C GLN A 135 -7.50 -3.99 -6.02
N GLU A 136 -8.12 -4.33 -7.14
CA GLU A 136 -9.37 -3.67 -7.53
C GLU A 136 -10.57 -4.27 -6.81
N VAL A 137 -11.34 -3.40 -6.18
CA VAL A 137 -12.64 -3.75 -5.59
C VAL A 137 -13.62 -2.70 -6.07
N SER A 138 -14.71 -3.12 -6.73
CA SER A 138 -15.71 -2.20 -7.26
C SER A 138 -16.35 -1.36 -6.14
N ARG A 139 -16.84 -0.17 -6.50
CA ARG A 139 -17.49 0.72 -5.52
C ARG A 139 -18.63 0.05 -4.77
N ALA A 140 -19.39 -0.80 -5.44
CA ALA A 140 -20.50 -1.53 -4.81
C ALA A 140 -20.02 -2.50 -3.74
N THR A 141 -18.80 -3.02 -3.86
CA THR A 141 -18.20 -3.97 -2.92
C THR A 141 -17.38 -3.25 -1.85
N ALA A 142 -16.79 -2.10 -2.17
CA ALA A 142 -15.93 -1.32 -1.27
C ALA A 142 -16.71 -0.45 -0.29
N ALA A 143 -18.00 -0.30 -0.48
CA ALA A 143 -18.87 0.53 0.36
C ALA A 143 -19.10 -0.07 1.76
#